data_9fb927fc3d43ed217a50400802f036ac
#
_entry.id   9fb927fc3d43ed217a50400802f036ac
#
_cell.length_a   1.000
_cell.length_b   1.000
_cell.length_c   1.000
_cell.angle_alpha   90.00
_cell.angle_beta   90.00
_cell.angle_gamma   90.00
#
_symmetry.space_group_name_H-M   'P 1'
#
loop_
_entity.id
_entity.type
_entity.pdbx_description
1 polymer ?
#
loop_
_entity_poly.entity_id
_entity_poly.type
_entity_poly.pdbx_seq_one_letter_code
_entity_poly.pdbx_strand_id
1 'polypeptide(L)'
;QGVSSAASDVYKRQIKEEGEIVVSAKLFLDIVRRLPEEIVFIETDERMVTYIACGKVNYQIVGMSSVEYPDLPSFEQTDRITLNAKILRDMIRQTVYAVSENTAKPIYTGSLYEIEDGVFKIIAIDGYRMAIRSENVDSESKNRFVVPGKTQHEVLKLLTDDEENTEIIIGQRHITFKIKNYRIISRLI
;
A
#
# COMPACT_ATOMS: atom_id res chain seq x y z
N GLN A 1 -24.86 21.15 23.82
CA GLN A 1 -23.51 21.01 23.23
C GLN A 1 -23.43 19.69 22.47
N GLY A 2 -23.38 19.79 21.15
CA GLY A 2 -23.21 18.63 20.28
C GLY A 2 -21.79 18.09 20.37
N VAL A 3 -21.63 16.93 20.99
CA VAL A 3 -20.39 16.17 20.94
C VAL A 3 -20.36 15.51 19.58
N SER A 4 -19.32 15.82 18.80
CA SER A 4 -19.10 15.32 17.44
C SER A 4 -19.29 13.79 17.38
N SER A 5 -20.16 13.31 16.50
CA SER A 5 -20.45 11.88 16.28
C SER A 5 -19.22 11.06 15.84
N ALA A 6 -18.18 11.71 15.33
CA ALA A 6 -16.92 11.07 14.92
C ALA A 6 -16.09 10.51 16.10
N ALA A 7 -16.20 11.09 17.30
CA ALA A 7 -15.49 10.57 18.48
C ALA A 7 -16.15 9.31 19.07
N SER A 8 -17.45 9.10 18.83
CA SER A 8 -18.21 7.96 19.32
C SER A 8 -17.91 6.65 18.54
N ASP A 9 -17.48 6.73 17.30
CA ASP A 9 -17.25 5.56 16.45
C ASP A 9 -15.90 4.87 16.69
N VAL A 10 -14.93 5.56 17.27
CA VAL A 10 -13.59 5.00 17.56
C VAL A 10 -13.61 4.02 18.75
N TYR A 11 -14.59 4.14 19.65
CA TYR A 11 -14.67 3.36 20.90
C TYR A 11 -15.62 2.15 20.87
N LYS A 12 -16.15 1.80 19.72
CA LYS A 12 -17.07 0.65 19.59
C LYS A 12 -16.40 -0.70 19.47
N ARG A 13 -15.08 -0.79 19.63
CA ARG A 13 -14.33 -2.06 19.59
C ARG A 13 -14.01 -2.53 21.00
N GLN A 14 -14.35 -3.76 21.32
CA GLN A 14 -13.90 -4.44 22.53
C GLN A 14 -13.18 -5.71 22.15
N ILE A 15 -11.92 -5.80 22.57
CA ILE A 15 -11.13 -7.02 22.47
C ILE A 15 -11.30 -7.73 23.81
N LYS A 16 -11.89 -8.93 23.82
CA LYS A 16 -12.06 -9.75 25.02
C LYS A 16 -10.85 -10.62 25.26
N GLU A 17 -10.29 -11.16 24.20
CA GLU A 17 -9.11 -12.00 24.18
C GLU A 17 -8.25 -11.63 22.98
N GLU A 18 -6.96 -11.46 23.20
CA GLU A 18 -6.00 -11.15 22.13
C GLU A 18 -5.62 -12.43 21.39
N GLY A 19 -5.50 -12.31 20.04
CA GLY A 19 -5.12 -13.42 19.20
C GLY A 19 -4.79 -12.99 17.79
N GLU A 20 -4.19 -13.90 17.03
CA GLU A 20 -3.79 -13.68 15.65
C GLU A 20 -4.24 -14.83 14.77
N ILE A 21 -4.80 -14.53 13.63
CA ILE A 21 -5.24 -15.49 12.61
C ILE A 21 -5.08 -14.93 11.22
N VAL A 22 -4.69 -15.76 10.27
CA VAL A 22 -4.66 -15.41 8.84
C VAL A 22 -5.88 -15.98 8.16
N VAL A 23 -6.67 -15.10 7.54
CA VAL A 23 -7.88 -15.47 6.78
C VAL A 23 -7.82 -14.94 5.35
N SER A 24 -8.59 -15.55 4.44
CA SER A 24 -8.71 -15.05 3.08
C SER A 24 -9.32 -13.64 3.08
N ALA A 25 -8.52 -12.63 2.68
CA ALA A 25 -8.95 -11.23 2.63
C ALA A 25 -10.19 -11.03 1.74
N LYS A 26 -10.25 -11.71 0.59
CA LYS A 26 -11.39 -11.63 -0.35
C LYS A 26 -12.66 -12.16 0.30
N LEU A 27 -12.60 -13.36 0.89
CA LEU A 27 -13.76 -13.99 1.53
C LEU A 27 -14.24 -13.17 2.73
N PHE A 28 -13.31 -12.73 3.58
CA PHE A 28 -13.63 -11.87 4.73
C PHE A 28 -14.30 -10.57 4.29
N LEU A 29 -13.76 -9.90 3.26
CA LEU A 29 -14.33 -8.67 2.71
C LEU A 29 -15.75 -8.89 2.16
N ASP A 30 -15.98 -9.98 1.42
CA ASP A 30 -17.29 -10.32 0.85
C ASP A 30 -18.34 -10.60 1.95
N ILE A 31 -17.93 -11.19 3.07
CA ILE A 31 -18.77 -11.39 4.25
C ILE A 31 -19.10 -10.05 4.89
N VAL A 32 -18.07 -9.26 5.22
CA VAL A 32 -18.25 -7.97 5.93
C VAL A 32 -19.17 -7.03 5.15
N ARG A 33 -19.08 -7.00 3.82
CA ARG A 33 -19.98 -6.18 2.98
C ARG A 33 -21.45 -6.58 3.02
N ARG A 34 -21.75 -7.80 3.49
CA ARG A 34 -23.13 -8.34 3.55
C ARG A 34 -23.66 -8.39 4.97
N LEU A 35 -22.87 -7.98 5.97
CA LEU A 35 -23.34 -7.92 7.34
C LEU A 35 -24.33 -6.76 7.51
N PRO A 36 -25.39 -6.94 8.33
CA PRO A 36 -26.26 -5.84 8.72
C PRO A 36 -25.52 -4.82 9.60
N GLU A 37 -26.10 -3.62 9.77
CA GLU A 37 -25.54 -2.55 10.62
C GLU A 37 -25.80 -2.84 12.10
N GLU A 38 -25.25 -3.94 12.61
CA GLU A 38 -25.36 -4.39 14.00
C GLU A 38 -23.97 -4.71 14.56
N ILE A 39 -23.90 -5.06 15.84
CA ILE A 39 -22.66 -5.45 16.49
C ILE A 39 -22.17 -6.78 15.89
N VAL A 40 -20.93 -6.79 15.45
CA VAL A 40 -20.26 -7.98 14.91
C VAL A 40 -19.40 -8.63 15.99
N PHE A 41 -19.59 -9.91 16.21
CA PHE A 41 -18.75 -10.74 17.08
C PHE A 41 -17.84 -11.59 16.20
N ILE A 42 -16.53 -11.56 16.49
CA ILE A 42 -15.53 -12.37 15.80
C ILE A 42 -14.81 -13.19 16.84
N GLU A 43 -14.79 -14.49 16.68
CA GLU A 43 -14.13 -15.43 17.55
C GLU A 43 -13.40 -16.50 16.72
N THR A 44 -12.24 -16.94 17.16
CA THR A 44 -11.47 -18.00 16.50
C THR A 44 -11.20 -19.12 17.48
N ASP A 45 -11.45 -20.35 17.07
CA ASP A 45 -11.20 -21.54 17.88
C ASP A 45 -9.76 -22.09 17.69
N GLU A 46 -9.40 -23.09 18.49
CA GLU A 46 -8.11 -23.78 18.41
C GLU A 46 -7.86 -24.50 17.07
N ARG A 47 -8.91 -24.75 16.31
CA ARG A 47 -8.86 -25.39 14.97
C ARG A 47 -8.69 -24.38 13.86
N MET A 48 -8.41 -23.11 14.18
CA MET A 48 -8.28 -22.00 13.24
C MET A 48 -9.56 -21.71 12.45
N VAL A 49 -10.73 -22.02 13.00
CA VAL A 49 -12.01 -21.63 12.43
C VAL A 49 -12.45 -20.31 13.04
N THR A 50 -12.62 -19.30 12.20
CA THR A 50 -13.10 -17.97 12.61
C THR A 50 -14.61 -17.91 12.41
N TYR A 51 -15.34 -17.65 13.48
CA TYR A 51 -16.77 -17.46 13.54
C TYR A 51 -17.08 -15.96 13.51
N ILE A 52 -17.97 -15.54 12.62
CA ILE A 52 -18.40 -14.16 12.49
C ILE A 52 -19.91 -14.13 12.66
N ALA A 53 -20.38 -13.54 13.74
CA ALA A 53 -21.80 -13.44 14.10
C ALA A 53 -22.27 -11.98 14.08
N CYS A 54 -23.40 -11.72 13.42
CA CYS A 54 -24.02 -10.40 13.37
C CYS A 54 -25.54 -10.55 13.32
N GLY A 55 -26.23 -10.19 14.40
CA GLY A 55 -27.66 -10.42 14.53
C GLY A 55 -28.03 -11.88 14.37
N LYS A 56 -28.80 -12.22 13.33
CA LYS A 56 -29.20 -13.60 12.98
C LYS A 56 -28.27 -14.28 11.97
N VAL A 57 -27.24 -13.58 11.51
CA VAL A 57 -26.34 -14.06 10.46
C VAL A 57 -25.07 -14.60 11.09
N ASN A 58 -24.66 -15.82 10.67
CA ASN A 58 -23.45 -16.47 11.14
C ASN A 58 -22.64 -16.97 9.94
N TYR A 59 -21.35 -16.69 9.93
CA TYR A 59 -20.39 -17.21 8.96
C TYR A 59 -19.24 -17.92 9.68
N GLN A 60 -18.60 -18.84 8.95
CA GLN A 60 -17.41 -19.54 9.38
C GLN A 60 -16.37 -19.46 8.28
N ILE A 61 -15.12 -19.12 8.63
CA ILE A 61 -13.98 -19.07 7.72
C ILE A 61 -12.87 -19.92 8.33
N VAL A 62 -12.32 -20.84 7.56
CA VAL A 62 -11.11 -21.54 7.95
C VAL A 62 -9.92 -20.62 7.72
N GLY A 63 -9.13 -20.40 8.75
CA GLY A 63 -7.91 -19.62 8.72
C GLY A 63 -6.67 -20.50 8.75
N MET A 64 -5.53 -19.84 8.86
CA MET A 64 -4.20 -20.42 9.03
C MET A 64 -3.47 -19.74 10.19
N SER A 65 -2.45 -20.38 10.72
CA SER A 65 -1.60 -19.79 11.76
C SER A 65 -0.92 -18.51 11.28
N SER A 66 -0.83 -17.49 12.13
CA SER A 66 -0.10 -16.24 11.88
C SER A 66 1.40 -16.49 11.65
N VAL A 67 1.96 -17.57 12.19
CA VAL A 67 3.36 -17.97 12.00
C VAL A 67 3.69 -18.26 10.52
N GLU A 68 2.70 -18.68 9.74
CA GLU A 68 2.87 -18.91 8.29
C GLU A 68 2.79 -17.62 7.45
N TYR A 69 2.43 -16.50 8.06
CA TYR A 69 2.34 -15.22 7.34
C TYR A 69 3.73 -14.62 7.18
N PRO A 70 4.11 -14.21 5.95
CA PRO A 70 5.43 -13.66 5.71
C PRO A 70 5.70 -12.40 6.54
N ASP A 71 6.86 -12.33 7.14
CA ASP A 71 7.32 -11.13 7.82
C ASP A 71 7.47 -9.95 6.85
N LEU A 72 7.19 -8.76 7.35
CA LEU A 72 7.48 -7.55 6.60
C LEU A 72 9.00 -7.41 6.43
N PRO A 73 9.48 -7.08 5.21
CA PRO A 73 10.91 -6.90 5.00
C PRO A 73 11.44 -5.80 5.92
N SER A 74 12.53 -6.11 6.65
CA SER A 74 13.29 -5.13 7.42
C SER A 74 14.26 -4.39 6.51
N PHE A 75 14.43 -3.09 6.72
CA PHE A 75 15.31 -2.24 5.94
C PHE A 75 16.44 -1.75 6.83
N GLU A 76 17.65 -2.30 6.68
CA GLU A 76 18.81 -1.93 7.50
C GLU A 76 19.53 -0.65 7.01
N GLN A 77 19.54 -0.41 5.70
CA GLN A 77 20.08 0.81 5.09
C GLN A 77 19.04 1.38 4.13
N THR A 78 18.53 2.57 4.42
CA THR A 78 17.47 3.18 3.61
C THR A 78 17.72 4.65 3.41
N ASP A 79 17.75 5.05 2.14
CA ASP A 79 17.60 6.45 1.79
C ASP A 79 16.12 6.83 1.85
N ARG A 80 15.88 8.10 2.13
CA ARG A 80 14.52 8.64 2.26
C ARG A 80 14.41 9.93 1.48
N ILE A 81 13.31 10.05 0.77
CA ILE A 81 12.92 11.31 0.16
C ILE A 81 11.49 11.64 0.57
N THR A 82 11.24 12.92 0.73
CA THR A 82 9.91 13.42 1.06
C THR A 82 9.44 14.30 -0.09
N LEU A 83 8.25 14.03 -0.57
CA LEU A 83 7.60 14.76 -1.65
C LEU A 83 6.17 15.10 -1.27
N ASN A 84 5.69 16.23 -1.78
CA ASN A 84 4.27 16.53 -1.73
C ASN A 84 3.48 15.47 -2.50
N ALA A 85 2.38 14.95 -1.90
CA ALA A 85 1.57 13.88 -2.46
C ALA A 85 1.02 14.20 -3.85
N LYS A 86 0.59 15.45 -4.08
CA LYS A 86 0.11 15.93 -5.39
C LYS A 86 1.21 15.90 -6.45
N ILE A 87 2.43 16.35 -6.10
CA ILE A 87 3.58 16.30 -7.01
C ILE A 87 3.89 14.86 -7.39
N LEU A 88 4.02 13.96 -6.42
CA LEU A 88 4.29 12.54 -6.68
C LEU A 88 3.19 11.90 -7.55
N ARG A 89 1.92 12.21 -7.25
CA ARG A 89 0.78 11.74 -8.04
C ARG A 89 0.87 12.19 -9.49
N ASP A 90 1.15 13.47 -9.72
CA ASP A 90 1.27 14.01 -11.07
C ASP A 90 2.46 13.41 -11.81
N MET A 91 3.60 13.22 -11.16
CA MET A 91 4.78 12.57 -11.74
C MET A 91 4.45 11.14 -12.20
N ILE A 92 3.82 10.34 -11.34
CA ILE A 92 3.45 8.96 -11.67
C ILE A 92 2.39 8.96 -12.79
N ARG A 93 1.31 9.75 -12.66
CA ARG A 93 0.23 9.80 -13.65
C ARG A 93 0.70 10.19 -15.05
N GLN A 94 1.66 11.12 -15.12
CA GLN A 94 2.22 11.62 -16.38
C GLN A 94 3.23 10.66 -17.02
N THR A 95 3.64 9.58 -16.34
CA THR A 95 4.67 8.67 -16.85
C THR A 95 4.21 7.22 -16.95
N VAL A 96 3.43 6.70 -15.99
CA VAL A 96 3.09 5.29 -15.86
C VAL A 96 2.38 4.70 -17.08
N TYR A 97 1.69 5.50 -17.87
CA TYR A 97 1.05 5.05 -19.11
C TYR A 97 2.04 4.57 -20.19
N ALA A 98 3.31 4.94 -20.06
CA ALA A 98 4.37 4.55 -20.99
C ALA A 98 5.16 3.31 -20.54
N VAL A 99 4.74 2.62 -19.47
CA VAL A 99 5.32 1.31 -19.13
C VAL A 99 4.80 0.22 -20.06
N SER A 100 5.63 -0.79 -20.30
CA SER A 100 5.27 -1.93 -21.14
C SER A 100 4.40 -2.93 -20.38
N GLU A 101 3.40 -3.50 -21.05
CA GLU A 101 2.65 -4.67 -20.57
C GLU A 101 3.34 -5.99 -20.90
N ASN A 102 4.35 -5.95 -21.77
CA ASN A 102 5.09 -7.14 -22.22
C ASN A 102 6.11 -7.61 -21.15
N THR A 103 5.83 -8.74 -20.54
CA THR A 103 6.66 -9.34 -19.49
C THR A 103 7.93 -10.00 -20.00
N ALA A 104 8.13 -10.14 -21.32
CA ALA A 104 9.36 -10.70 -21.89
C ALA A 104 10.61 -9.84 -21.56
N LYS A 105 10.40 -8.55 -21.32
CA LYS A 105 11.44 -7.62 -20.85
C LYS A 105 10.98 -6.96 -19.55
N PRO A 106 11.16 -7.61 -18.38
CA PRO A 106 10.61 -7.15 -17.11
C PRO A 106 10.99 -5.71 -16.76
N ILE A 107 12.21 -5.26 -17.13
CA ILE A 107 12.69 -3.90 -16.83
C ILE A 107 11.77 -2.80 -17.39
N TYR A 108 11.04 -3.06 -18.48
CA TYR A 108 10.11 -2.12 -19.10
C TYR A 108 8.72 -2.16 -18.50
N THR A 109 8.41 -3.15 -17.63
CA THR A 109 7.13 -3.22 -16.94
C THR A 109 7.05 -2.31 -15.71
N GLY A 110 8.10 -1.52 -15.48
CA GLY A 110 8.18 -0.50 -14.45
C GLY A 110 8.75 0.81 -14.96
N SER A 111 8.74 1.83 -14.13
CA SER A 111 9.40 3.11 -14.39
C SER A 111 10.72 3.19 -13.64
N LEU A 112 11.73 3.73 -14.28
CA LEU A 112 12.99 4.09 -13.66
C LEU A 112 12.76 5.34 -12.79
N TYR A 113 13.10 5.22 -11.53
CA TYR A 113 13.21 6.32 -10.57
C TYR A 113 14.68 6.66 -10.40
N GLU A 114 15.05 7.89 -10.66
CA GLU A 114 16.42 8.39 -10.56
C GLU A 114 16.44 9.63 -9.66
N ILE A 115 17.33 9.61 -8.68
CA ILE A 115 17.56 10.74 -7.78
C ILE A 115 19.04 11.07 -7.91
N GLU A 116 19.34 12.28 -8.33
CA GLU A 116 20.71 12.77 -8.49
C GLU A 116 20.72 14.30 -8.47
N ASP A 117 21.68 14.87 -7.76
CA ASP A 117 21.93 16.32 -7.68
C ASP A 117 20.68 17.15 -7.31
N GLY A 118 19.87 16.66 -6.36
CA GLY A 118 18.65 17.34 -5.91
C GLY A 118 17.49 17.27 -6.91
N VAL A 119 17.58 16.40 -7.93
CA VAL A 119 16.52 16.20 -8.92
C VAL A 119 16.00 14.76 -8.85
N PHE A 120 14.70 14.63 -8.70
CA PHE A 120 13.99 13.35 -8.80
C PHE A 120 13.33 13.23 -10.17
N LYS A 121 13.61 12.14 -10.88
CA LYS A 121 13.03 11.84 -12.18
C LYS A 121 12.29 10.52 -12.18
N ILE A 122 11.18 10.45 -12.87
CA ILE A 122 10.47 9.23 -13.21
C ILE A 122 10.49 9.09 -14.73
N ILE A 123 10.99 7.96 -15.22
CA ILE A 123 11.15 7.66 -16.64
C ILE A 123 10.46 6.33 -16.94
N ALA A 124 9.51 6.31 -17.85
CA ALA A 124 8.84 5.13 -18.33
C ALA A 124 9.03 4.97 -19.84
N ILE A 125 9.22 3.73 -20.31
CA ILE A 125 9.44 3.41 -21.72
C ILE A 125 8.89 2.02 -22.07
N ASP A 126 8.25 1.89 -23.24
CA ASP A 126 7.76 0.59 -23.75
C ASP A 126 8.43 0.16 -25.08
N GLY A 127 9.41 0.93 -25.55
CA GLY A 127 10.14 0.69 -26.81
C GLY A 127 9.58 1.49 -28.00
N TYR A 128 8.38 2.09 -27.88
CA TYR A 128 7.77 2.95 -28.90
C TYR A 128 7.63 4.39 -28.42
N ARG A 129 7.44 4.59 -27.14
CA ARG A 129 7.25 5.89 -26.50
C ARG A 129 8.02 5.97 -25.18
N MET A 130 8.35 7.17 -24.78
CA MET A 130 9.03 7.46 -23.53
C MET A 130 8.31 8.65 -22.87
N ALA A 131 8.09 8.54 -21.57
CA ALA A 131 7.60 9.63 -20.75
C ALA A 131 8.61 9.94 -19.65
N ILE A 132 8.91 11.22 -19.46
CA ILE A 132 9.86 11.68 -18.44
C ILE A 132 9.21 12.82 -17.67
N ARG A 133 9.28 12.75 -16.34
CA ARG A 133 8.87 13.83 -15.46
C ARG A 133 9.94 14.07 -14.39
N SER A 134 10.32 15.32 -14.17
CA SER A 134 11.36 15.69 -13.20
C SER A 134 10.82 16.75 -12.24
N GLU A 135 11.27 16.66 -10.98
CA GLU A 135 11.00 17.64 -9.92
C GLU A 135 12.24 17.83 -9.05
N ASN A 136 12.38 19.03 -8.49
CA ASN A 136 13.42 19.30 -7.51
C ASN A 136 13.04 18.69 -6.16
N VAL A 137 13.99 18.07 -5.50
CA VAL A 137 13.83 17.49 -4.17
C VAL A 137 14.99 17.90 -3.27
N ASP A 138 14.70 18.04 -1.99
CA ASP A 138 15.74 18.28 -0.97
C ASP A 138 16.36 16.92 -0.57
N SER A 139 17.29 16.45 -1.40
CA SER A 139 17.99 15.18 -1.16
C SER A 139 19.36 15.21 -1.85
N GLU A 140 20.38 14.87 -1.09
CA GLU A 140 21.74 14.64 -1.61
C GLU A 140 21.98 13.18 -2.00
N SER A 141 20.96 12.31 -1.86
CA SER A 141 21.08 10.89 -2.20
C SER A 141 21.23 10.71 -3.71
N LYS A 142 21.98 9.67 -4.07
CA LYS A 142 22.14 9.24 -5.45
C LYS A 142 21.62 7.83 -5.60
N ASN A 143 20.44 7.69 -6.18
CA ASN A 143 19.73 6.43 -6.30
C ASN A 143 19.16 6.23 -7.70
N ARG A 144 19.18 4.97 -8.14
CA ARG A 144 18.61 4.57 -9.42
C ARG A 144 18.01 3.17 -9.31
N PHE A 145 16.69 3.05 -9.50
CA PHE A 145 15.97 1.79 -9.35
C PHE A 145 14.68 1.77 -10.17
N VAL A 146 14.14 0.58 -10.43
CA VAL A 146 12.92 0.42 -11.25
C VAL A 146 11.77 -0.03 -10.37
N VAL A 147 10.70 0.77 -10.37
CA VAL A 147 9.45 0.53 -9.62
C VAL A 147 8.42 -0.11 -10.55
N PRO A 148 7.84 -1.27 -10.19
CA PRO A 148 6.83 -1.93 -11.02
C PRO A 148 5.63 -1.03 -11.30
N GLY A 149 5.12 -1.05 -12.53
CA GLY A 149 3.93 -0.28 -12.92
C GLY A 149 2.70 -0.62 -12.09
N LYS A 150 2.53 -1.90 -11.71
CA LYS A 150 1.45 -2.33 -10.81
C LYS A 150 1.51 -1.61 -9.47
N THR A 151 2.69 -1.49 -8.89
CA THR A 151 2.89 -0.75 -7.63
C THR A 151 2.52 0.71 -7.78
N GLN A 152 2.96 1.35 -8.87
CA GLN A 152 2.65 2.75 -9.15
C GLN A 152 1.14 2.99 -9.29
N HIS A 153 0.40 2.07 -9.91
CA HIS A 153 -1.07 2.15 -9.99
C HIS A 153 -1.74 2.04 -8.61
N GLU A 154 -1.23 1.21 -7.69
CA GLU A 154 -1.75 1.14 -6.32
C GLU A 154 -1.41 2.41 -5.53
N VAL A 155 -0.20 2.93 -5.67
CA VAL A 155 0.21 4.21 -5.07
C VAL A 155 -0.70 5.34 -5.53
N LEU A 156 -1.02 5.43 -6.83
CA LEU A 156 -1.93 6.44 -7.39
C LEU A 156 -3.33 6.44 -6.75
N LYS A 157 -3.84 5.28 -6.35
CA LYS A 157 -5.16 5.17 -5.71
C LYS A 157 -5.19 5.78 -4.31
N LEU A 158 -4.03 5.82 -3.64
CA LEU A 158 -3.90 6.35 -2.27
C LEU A 158 -3.46 7.81 -2.21
N LEU A 159 -2.79 8.30 -3.27
CA LEU A 159 -2.37 9.69 -3.35
C LEU A 159 -3.58 10.59 -3.63
N THR A 160 -3.81 11.52 -2.75
CA THR A 160 -4.87 12.53 -2.85
C THR A 160 -4.29 13.87 -3.34
N ASP A 161 -5.17 14.84 -3.64
CA ASP A 161 -4.76 16.19 -4.04
C ASP A 161 -4.37 17.09 -2.84
N ASP A 162 -4.29 16.50 -1.65
CA ASP A 162 -3.91 17.20 -0.42
C ASP A 162 -2.43 17.62 -0.47
N GLU A 163 -2.11 18.71 0.23
CA GLU A 163 -0.74 19.21 0.35
C GLU A 163 0.12 18.39 1.34
N GLU A 164 -0.34 17.23 1.74
CA GLU A 164 0.40 16.34 2.65
C GLU A 164 1.65 15.77 1.98
N ASN A 165 2.67 15.55 2.79
CA ASN A 165 3.90 14.94 2.33
C ASN A 165 3.80 13.42 2.34
N THR A 166 4.40 12.80 1.33
CA THR A 166 4.59 11.37 1.18
C THR A 166 6.06 11.05 1.36
N GLU A 167 6.37 10.10 2.23
CA GLU A 167 7.73 9.59 2.41
C GLU A 167 7.95 8.37 1.51
N ILE A 168 9.03 8.40 0.74
CA ILE A 168 9.52 7.26 -0.05
C ILE A 168 10.80 6.75 0.60
N ILE A 169 10.79 5.50 1.04
CA ILE A 169 11.92 4.83 1.66
C ILE A 169 12.49 3.83 0.66
N ILE A 170 13.77 3.98 0.35
CA ILE A 170 14.47 3.24 -0.69
C ILE A 170 15.40 2.25 -0.03
N GLY A 171 15.13 0.98 -0.17
CA GLY A 171 16.00 -0.11 0.27
C GLY A 171 16.71 -0.76 -0.93
N GLN A 172 17.59 -1.71 -0.66
CA GLN A 172 18.38 -2.39 -1.72
C GLN A 172 17.52 -3.16 -2.73
N ARG A 173 16.42 -3.78 -2.29
CA ARG A 173 15.54 -4.64 -3.12
C ARG A 173 14.08 -4.26 -3.05
N HIS A 174 13.73 -3.31 -2.19
CA HIS A 174 12.35 -2.92 -1.95
C HIS A 174 12.24 -1.40 -1.87
N ILE A 175 11.08 -0.90 -2.21
CA ILE A 175 10.67 0.47 -2.00
C ILE A 175 9.44 0.50 -1.11
N THR A 176 9.36 1.48 -0.23
CA THR A 176 8.19 1.73 0.60
C THR A 176 7.65 3.13 0.36
N PHE A 177 6.36 3.22 0.09
CA PHE A 177 5.62 4.47 0.06
C PHE A 177 4.80 4.58 1.34
N LYS A 178 5.02 5.63 2.13
CA LYS A 178 4.19 5.98 3.29
C LYS A 178 3.30 7.15 2.92
N ILE A 179 2.01 6.88 2.85
CA ILE A 179 0.97 7.82 2.43
C ILE A 179 -0.06 7.86 3.54
N LYS A 180 -0.15 8.95 4.32
CA LYS A 180 -1.02 9.01 5.50
C LYS A 180 -0.80 7.80 6.43
N ASN A 181 -1.84 7.02 6.66
CA ASN A 181 -1.82 5.80 7.49
C ASN A 181 -1.52 4.52 6.68
N TYR A 182 -1.24 4.66 5.38
CA TYR A 182 -0.96 3.52 4.50
C TYR A 182 0.55 3.35 4.29
N ARG A 183 0.95 2.09 4.16
CA ARG A 183 2.30 1.71 3.76
C ARG A 183 2.20 0.70 2.63
N ILE A 184 2.74 1.05 1.47
CA ILE A 184 2.90 0.12 0.34
C ILE A 184 4.37 -0.26 0.27
N ILE A 185 4.66 -1.55 0.34
CA ILE A 185 5.99 -2.11 0.16
C ILE A 185 6.00 -2.91 -1.14
N SER A 186 6.97 -2.64 -1.99
CA SER A 186 7.11 -3.32 -3.26
C SER A 186 8.55 -3.75 -3.49
N ARG A 187 8.72 -4.93 -4.08
CA ARG A 187 10.02 -5.36 -4.60
C ARG A 187 10.35 -4.54 -5.86
N LEU A 188 11.61 -4.16 -6.00
CA LEU A 188 12.16 -3.52 -7.19
C LEU A 188 12.42 -4.56 -8.29
N ILE A 189 12.45 -4.10 -9.55
CA ILE A 189 12.80 -4.91 -10.73
C ILE A 189 14.29 -4.87 -10.96
#